data_fd1d39f9cb1d55a06c669faca2026ecb
#
_entry.id   fd1d39f9cb1d55a06c669faca2026ecb
#
_cell.length_a   1.000
_cell.length_b   1.000
_cell.length_c   1.000
_cell.angle_alpha   90.00
_cell.angle_beta   90.00
_cell.angle_gamma   90.00
#
_symmetry.space_group_name_H-M   'P 1'
#
loop_
_entity.id
_entity.type
_entity.pdbx_description
1 polymer ?
#
loop_
_entity_poly.entity_id
_entity_poly.type
_entity_poly.pdbx_seq_one_letter_code
_entity_poly.pdbx_strand_id
1 'polypeptide(L)'
;MTVAIFIFSLIGAMALGMPIAYALLVCGVSLMGFLALTGVLPAFDSQILAQRFVDGADNFPLLAVPFFLLAGEFMNAGGLSKRIVNLGVAWVGHYRGGLGYVVVIAAIIMASLSGSAVADTAALAAILIPMMKAAGYNVPRSAGLVAAGGIIAPVIPPSIGFIIFGVAGNVSITKLFLAGIVPGIMMGVAIAIAWWWVAKKENVLPAPKLSLKARLTVTINSSFAIVLPIIIIGGMKAGVFTPTEAAVAAAVYSFLVGMFIYRELRWGQIYSLVLSAGKTTAVVMFLVSAAMVSAWLITVANIPNEVADMLSPFMHNKTLLMLMMMILIVIVGTALDFAPTVLILTPVLMPVVLKAGIDPVYFGVLFIMNNAIGLITPPVGTVLNVVCGVAKIDMHSAFKGVMPFLIAQLMVLFLLVFIPELVTTPLKWWMR
;
A
#
# COMPACT_ATOMS: atom_id res chain seq x y z
N MET A 1 -32.14 -2.82 4.70
CA MET A 1 -32.26 -1.50 5.40
C MET A 1 -31.00 -1.19 6.18
N THR A 2 -30.39 -2.10 6.88
CA THR A 2 -29.11 -2.01 7.62
C THR A 2 -27.96 -1.47 6.76
N VAL A 3 -27.76 -2.05 5.57
CA VAL A 3 -26.74 -1.59 4.60
C VAL A 3 -26.95 -0.14 4.20
N ALA A 4 -28.20 0.28 3.98
CA ALA A 4 -28.51 1.65 3.60
C ALA A 4 -28.16 2.63 4.74
N ILE A 5 -28.49 2.31 5.99
CA ILE A 5 -28.14 3.15 7.15
C ILE A 5 -26.63 3.27 7.28
N PHE A 6 -25.89 2.14 7.13
CA PHE A 6 -24.45 2.16 7.17
C PHE A 6 -23.86 3.09 6.09
N ILE A 7 -24.27 2.93 4.84
CA ILE A 7 -23.77 3.72 3.71
C ILE A 7 -24.15 5.20 3.85
N PHE A 8 -25.44 5.50 4.14
CA PHE A 8 -25.89 6.90 4.22
C PHE A 8 -25.31 7.64 5.42
N SER A 9 -25.13 6.99 6.58
CA SER A 9 -24.49 7.64 7.72
C SER A 9 -23.00 7.89 7.47
N LEU A 10 -22.29 6.96 6.80
CA LEU A 10 -20.89 7.12 6.43
C LEU A 10 -20.72 8.28 5.42
N ILE A 11 -21.47 8.23 4.32
CA ILE A 11 -21.40 9.27 3.28
C ILE A 11 -21.86 10.62 3.84
N GLY A 12 -22.92 10.65 4.65
CA GLY A 12 -23.43 11.88 5.26
C GLY A 12 -22.40 12.53 6.19
N ALA A 13 -21.74 11.75 7.05
CA ALA A 13 -20.68 12.24 7.92
C ALA A 13 -19.48 12.77 7.11
N MET A 14 -19.09 12.06 6.05
CA MET A 14 -18.01 12.50 5.15
C MET A 14 -18.40 13.78 4.38
N ALA A 15 -19.64 13.90 3.91
CA ALA A 15 -20.15 15.09 3.22
C ALA A 15 -20.15 16.32 4.12
N LEU A 16 -20.30 16.14 5.44
CA LEU A 16 -20.15 17.20 6.45
C LEU A 16 -18.69 17.54 6.74
N GLY A 17 -17.72 16.92 6.05
CA GLY A 17 -16.28 17.18 6.22
C GLY A 17 -15.64 16.46 7.41
N MET A 18 -16.28 15.46 7.99
CA MET A 18 -15.68 14.68 9.08
C MET A 18 -14.55 13.81 8.56
N PRO A 19 -13.39 13.73 9.27
CA PRO A 19 -12.37 12.75 8.96
C PRO A 19 -12.94 11.32 9.02
N ILE A 20 -12.45 10.43 8.17
CA ILE A 20 -13.02 9.09 7.94
C ILE A 20 -13.15 8.26 9.23
N ALA A 21 -12.17 8.37 10.14
CA ALA A 21 -12.23 7.66 11.42
C ALA A 21 -13.44 8.08 12.28
N TYR A 22 -13.73 9.37 12.32
CA TYR A 22 -14.93 9.87 13.02
C TYR A 22 -16.22 9.49 12.26
N ALA A 23 -16.20 9.52 10.92
CA ALA A 23 -17.34 9.08 10.12
C ALA A 23 -17.67 7.59 10.39
N LEU A 24 -16.67 6.73 10.57
CA LEU A 24 -16.85 5.34 10.94
C LEU A 24 -17.46 5.18 12.35
N LEU A 25 -17.05 6.01 13.31
CA LEU A 25 -17.66 6.01 14.65
C LEU A 25 -19.13 6.46 14.59
N VAL A 26 -19.43 7.52 13.86
CA VAL A 26 -20.80 7.99 13.64
C VAL A 26 -21.65 6.90 12.98
N CYS A 27 -21.09 6.24 12.00
CA CYS A 27 -21.72 5.09 11.33
C CYS A 27 -22.00 3.94 12.31
N GLY A 28 -21.01 3.61 13.16
CA GLY A 28 -21.16 2.62 14.22
C GLY A 28 -22.28 2.98 15.20
N VAL A 29 -22.26 4.20 15.73
CA VAL A 29 -23.30 4.68 16.66
C VAL A 29 -24.69 4.65 16.00
N SER A 30 -24.81 5.10 14.75
CA SER A 30 -26.09 5.12 14.01
C SER A 30 -26.61 3.72 13.77
N LEU A 31 -25.74 2.78 13.40
CA LEU A 31 -26.11 1.37 13.17
C LEU A 31 -26.51 0.69 14.48
N MET A 32 -25.78 0.90 15.57
CA MET A 32 -26.14 0.38 16.88
C MET A 32 -27.48 0.90 17.36
N GLY A 33 -27.73 2.21 17.22
CA GLY A 33 -29.03 2.81 17.56
C GLY A 33 -30.18 2.20 16.77
N PHE A 34 -30.00 1.99 15.48
CA PHE A 34 -31.01 1.32 14.65
C PHE A 34 -31.25 -0.15 15.05
N LEU A 35 -30.21 -0.90 15.32
CA LEU A 35 -30.31 -2.32 15.74
C LEU A 35 -31.00 -2.45 17.11
N ALA A 36 -30.77 -1.49 18.02
CA ALA A 36 -31.47 -1.44 19.30
C ALA A 36 -32.97 -1.09 19.12
N LEU A 37 -33.28 -0.12 18.25
CA LEU A 37 -34.68 0.26 17.96
C LEU A 37 -35.47 -0.86 17.25
N THR A 38 -34.80 -1.68 16.45
CA THR A 38 -35.43 -2.80 15.73
C THR A 38 -35.49 -4.10 16.53
N GLY A 39 -34.96 -4.10 17.77
CA GLY A 39 -34.97 -5.27 18.64
C GLY A 39 -33.94 -6.36 18.28
N VAL A 40 -33.03 -6.08 17.35
CA VAL A 40 -31.91 -6.99 17.02
C VAL A 40 -30.89 -7.01 18.16
N LEU A 41 -30.66 -5.85 18.77
CA LEU A 41 -29.90 -5.69 20.01
C LEU A 41 -30.86 -5.41 21.18
N PRO A 42 -30.57 -5.90 22.40
CA PRO A 42 -31.45 -5.69 23.56
C PRO A 42 -31.53 -4.22 23.98
N ALA A 43 -30.44 -3.44 23.76
CA ALA A 43 -30.37 -2.00 24.05
C ALA A 43 -29.19 -1.36 23.32
N PHE A 44 -29.19 -0.02 23.28
CA PHE A 44 -27.99 0.74 22.91
C PHE A 44 -26.97 0.67 24.06
N ASP A 45 -25.80 0.14 23.78
CA ASP A 45 -24.73 -0.05 24.78
C ASP A 45 -23.43 0.65 24.35
N SER A 46 -23.19 1.82 24.93
CA SER A 46 -21.97 2.59 24.70
C SER A 46 -20.71 1.91 25.22
N GLN A 47 -20.83 1.03 26.22
CA GLN A 47 -19.69 0.32 26.80
C GLN A 47 -19.12 -0.71 25.81
N ILE A 48 -19.98 -1.40 25.08
CA ILE A 48 -19.56 -2.31 24.01
C ILE A 48 -18.83 -1.54 22.90
N LEU A 49 -19.32 -0.35 22.50
CA LEU A 49 -18.64 0.48 21.51
C LEU A 49 -17.24 0.88 21.98
N ALA A 50 -17.11 1.33 23.24
CA ALA A 50 -15.83 1.71 23.82
C ALA A 50 -14.87 0.50 23.90
N GLN A 51 -15.37 -0.66 24.30
CA GLN A 51 -14.57 -1.88 24.37
C GLN A 51 -14.06 -2.29 22.99
N ARG A 52 -14.92 -2.33 21.95
CA ARG A 52 -14.52 -2.65 20.58
C ARG A 52 -13.53 -1.65 20.00
N PHE A 53 -13.63 -0.39 20.39
CA PHE A 53 -12.66 0.63 20.01
C PHE A 53 -11.27 0.35 20.62
N VAL A 54 -11.21 0.00 21.91
CA VAL A 54 -9.95 -0.35 22.57
C VAL A 54 -9.38 -1.65 22.02
N ASP A 55 -10.20 -2.70 21.87
CA ASP A 55 -9.80 -3.99 21.28
C ASP A 55 -9.20 -3.82 19.88
N GLY A 56 -9.66 -2.83 19.12
CA GLY A 56 -9.14 -2.51 17.81
C GLY A 56 -7.70 -2.01 17.83
N ALA A 57 -7.30 -1.27 18.86
CA ALA A 57 -5.93 -0.81 19.04
C ALA A 57 -5.04 -1.87 19.72
N ASP A 58 -5.61 -2.71 20.56
CA ASP A 58 -4.89 -3.73 21.34
C ASP A 58 -4.70 -5.02 20.51
N ASN A 59 -3.89 -4.91 19.45
CA ASN A 59 -3.57 -6.02 18.58
C ASN A 59 -2.06 -6.07 18.31
N PHE A 60 -1.40 -7.12 18.80
CA PHE A 60 0.06 -7.27 18.73
C PHE A 60 0.66 -7.10 17.30
N PRO A 61 0.11 -7.71 16.24
CA PRO A 61 0.56 -7.47 14.87
C PRO A 61 0.55 -6.01 14.42
N LEU A 62 -0.36 -5.17 14.94
CA LEU A 62 -0.40 -3.74 14.60
C LEU A 62 0.80 -2.95 15.12
N LEU A 63 1.52 -3.47 16.13
CA LEU A 63 2.78 -2.87 16.59
C LEU A 63 3.85 -2.84 15.49
N ALA A 64 3.73 -3.65 14.45
CA ALA A 64 4.62 -3.54 13.29
C ALA A 64 4.48 -2.21 12.55
N VAL A 65 3.30 -1.59 12.54
CA VAL A 65 3.02 -0.34 11.81
C VAL A 65 3.90 0.82 12.29
N PRO A 66 3.94 1.20 13.59
CA PRO A 66 4.79 2.27 14.07
C PRO A 66 6.27 2.05 13.76
N PHE A 67 6.76 0.81 13.88
CA PHE A 67 8.17 0.52 13.62
C PHE A 67 8.52 0.57 12.14
N PHE A 68 7.66 0.09 11.21
CA PHE A 68 7.91 0.26 9.79
C PHE A 68 7.82 1.73 9.36
N LEU A 69 6.89 2.51 9.91
CA LEU A 69 6.83 3.96 9.67
C LEU A 69 8.12 4.65 10.14
N LEU A 70 8.59 4.31 11.33
CA LEU A 70 9.83 4.85 11.88
C LEU A 70 11.05 4.42 11.05
N ALA A 71 11.11 3.16 10.61
CA ALA A 71 12.14 2.68 9.70
C ALA A 71 12.18 3.50 8.40
N GLY A 72 11.03 3.78 7.79
CA GLY A 72 10.90 4.61 6.59
C GLY A 72 11.41 6.03 6.81
N GLU A 73 11.07 6.67 7.94
CA GLU A 73 11.57 8.01 8.29
C GLU A 73 13.11 7.99 8.45
N PHE A 74 13.67 7.04 9.18
CA PHE A 74 15.13 6.92 9.37
C PHE A 74 15.85 6.62 8.06
N MET A 75 15.27 5.82 7.17
CA MET A 75 15.83 5.54 5.86
C MET A 75 15.92 6.77 4.97
N ASN A 76 14.83 7.54 4.91
CA ASN A 76 14.77 8.74 4.10
C ASN A 76 15.77 9.79 4.61
N ALA A 77 15.75 10.08 5.91
CA ALA A 77 16.65 11.03 6.55
C ALA A 77 18.11 10.54 6.58
N GLY A 78 18.33 9.22 6.71
CA GLY A 78 19.64 8.58 6.73
C GLY A 78 20.27 8.37 5.34
N GLY A 79 19.60 8.81 4.25
CA GLY A 79 20.13 8.80 2.90
C GLY A 79 20.13 7.45 2.19
N LEU A 80 19.41 6.43 2.73
CA LEU A 80 19.29 5.13 2.08
C LEU A 80 18.53 5.24 0.76
N SER A 81 17.40 5.95 0.74
CA SER A 81 16.57 6.18 -0.46
C SER A 81 17.37 6.84 -1.60
N LYS A 82 18.19 7.84 -1.28
CA LYS A 82 19.07 8.51 -2.26
C LYS A 82 20.10 7.56 -2.87
N ARG A 83 20.65 6.63 -2.09
CA ARG A 83 21.63 5.64 -2.58
C ARG A 83 21.00 4.62 -3.50
N ILE A 84 19.74 4.20 -3.22
CA ILE A 84 18.97 3.33 -4.11
C ILE A 84 18.74 4.00 -5.47
N VAL A 85 18.36 5.27 -5.48
CA VAL A 85 18.22 6.03 -6.73
C VAL A 85 19.55 6.13 -7.48
N ASN A 86 20.64 6.46 -6.78
CA ASN A 86 21.97 6.55 -7.37
C ASN A 86 22.43 5.21 -7.96
N LEU A 87 22.13 4.09 -7.29
CA LEU A 87 22.37 2.74 -7.81
C LEU A 87 21.63 2.53 -9.13
N GLY A 88 20.35 2.85 -9.18
CA GLY A 88 19.56 2.77 -10.41
C GLY A 88 20.16 3.62 -11.53
N VAL A 89 20.54 4.87 -11.23
CA VAL A 89 21.18 5.78 -12.21
C VAL A 89 22.49 5.19 -12.74
N ALA A 90 23.31 4.60 -11.87
CA ALA A 90 24.59 4.04 -12.26
C ALA A 90 24.43 2.83 -13.21
N TRP A 91 23.41 2.00 -13.03
CA TRP A 91 23.23 0.77 -13.81
C TRP A 91 22.34 0.94 -15.05
N VAL A 92 21.26 1.72 -14.96
CA VAL A 92 20.29 1.83 -16.05
C VAL A 92 20.11 3.24 -16.62
N GLY A 93 20.68 4.27 -15.99
CA GLY A 93 20.52 5.65 -16.43
C GLY A 93 21.04 5.95 -17.84
N HIS A 94 21.99 5.16 -18.33
CA HIS A 94 22.60 5.32 -19.65
C HIS A 94 21.79 4.73 -20.83
N TYR A 95 20.66 4.05 -20.55
CA TYR A 95 19.75 3.61 -21.61
C TYR A 95 18.81 4.73 -22.05
N ARG A 96 18.25 4.61 -23.25
CA ARG A 96 17.21 5.54 -23.70
C ARG A 96 16.02 5.49 -22.76
N GLY A 97 15.61 6.65 -22.23
CA GLY A 97 14.59 6.72 -21.19
C GLY A 97 15.08 6.20 -19.81
N GLY A 98 16.40 6.17 -19.59
CA GLY A 98 17.05 5.52 -18.45
C GLY A 98 16.51 5.96 -17.10
N LEU A 99 16.21 7.25 -16.90
CA LEU A 99 15.66 7.74 -15.63
C LEU A 99 14.29 7.13 -15.32
N GLY A 100 13.49 6.76 -16.32
CA GLY A 100 12.23 6.07 -16.06
C GLY A 100 12.45 4.64 -15.56
N TYR A 101 13.44 3.91 -16.05
CA TYR A 101 13.81 2.61 -15.49
C TYR A 101 14.39 2.76 -14.07
N VAL A 102 15.10 3.86 -13.80
CA VAL A 102 15.55 4.18 -12.44
C VAL A 102 14.36 4.32 -11.49
N VAL A 103 13.28 5.02 -11.93
CA VAL A 103 12.05 5.12 -11.12
C VAL A 103 11.53 3.72 -10.77
N VAL A 104 11.41 2.81 -11.75
CA VAL A 104 10.86 1.48 -11.51
C VAL A 104 11.72 0.65 -10.56
N ILE A 105 13.04 0.62 -10.80
CA ILE A 105 13.97 -0.15 -9.94
C ILE A 105 13.99 0.43 -8.53
N ALA A 106 14.08 1.76 -8.41
CA ALA A 106 14.06 2.43 -7.12
C ALA A 106 12.74 2.19 -6.39
N ALA A 107 11.61 2.23 -7.09
CA ALA A 107 10.30 1.95 -6.50
C ALA A 107 10.19 0.52 -5.95
N ILE A 108 10.65 -0.49 -6.70
CA ILE A 108 10.65 -1.90 -6.24
C ILE A 108 11.51 -2.07 -4.98
N ILE A 109 12.72 -1.49 -4.97
CA ILE A 109 13.62 -1.61 -3.82
C ILE A 109 13.07 -0.82 -2.62
N MET A 110 12.59 0.41 -2.83
CA MET A 110 12.03 1.23 -1.74
C MET A 110 10.74 0.63 -1.19
N ALA A 111 9.89 0.06 -2.03
CA ALA A 111 8.69 -0.66 -1.62
C ALA A 111 9.01 -1.72 -0.55
N SER A 112 10.13 -2.42 -0.69
CA SER A 112 10.58 -3.43 0.27
C SER A 112 11.14 -2.86 1.58
N LEU A 113 11.00 -1.57 1.81
CA LEU A 113 11.59 -0.88 2.96
C LEU A 113 10.55 -0.14 3.81
N SER A 114 9.59 0.57 3.21
CA SER A 114 8.63 1.42 3.94
C SER A 114 7.21 0.89 3.95
N GLY A 115 6.78 0.22 2.90
CA GLY A 115 5.42 -0.29 2.72
C GLY A 115 4.33 0.79 2.61
N SER A 116 4.70 2.06 2.42
CA SER A 116 3.79 3.20 2.32
C SER A 116 3.84 3.84 0.93
N ALA A 117 2.75 3.70 0.16
CA ALA A 117 2.66 4.29 -1.18
C ALA A 117 2.91 5.80 -1.18
N VAL A 118 2.33 6.53 -0.22
CA VAL A 118 2.44 7.99 -0.11
C VAL A 118 3.86 8.42 0.22
N ALA A 119 4.50 7.79 1.22
CA ALA A 119 5.86 8.12 1.66
C ALA A 119 6.88 7.82 0.57
N ASP A 120 6.81 6.65 -0.05
CA ASP A 120 7.73 6.24 -1.12
C ASP A 120 7.57 7.11 -2.36
N THR A 121 6.33 7.42 -2.74
CA THR A 121 6.07 8.34 -3.84
C THR A 121 6.65 9.73 -3.57
N ALA A 122 6.47 10.26 -2.37
CA ALA A 122 7.01 11.57 -1.99
C ALA A 122 8.54 11.58 -2.09
N ALA A 123 9.20 10.55 -1.56
CA ALA A 123 10.65 10.42 -1.59
C ALA A 123 11.20 10.27 -3.02
N LEU A 124 10.60 9.40 -3.83
CA LEU A 124 10.96 9.23 -5.24
C LEU A 124 10.71 10.50 -6.05
N ALA A 125 9.56 11.14 -5.86
CA ALA A 125 9.18 12.36 -6.56
C ALA A 125 10.15 13.50 -6.28
N ALA A 126 10.52 13.70 -5.02
CA ALA A 126 11.44 14.77 -4.61
C ALA A 126 12.82 14.65 -5.26
N ILE A 127 13.29 13.42 -5.52
CA ILE A 127 14.60 13.18 -6.13
C ILE A 127 14.49 13.10 -7.66
N LEU A 128 13.57 12.28 -8.18
CA LEU A 128 13.57 11.90 -9.60
C LEU A 128 12.82 12.89 -10.50
N ILE A 129 11.75 13.55 -10.03
CA ILE A 129 11.02 14.51 -10.88
C ILE A 129 11.93 15.72 -11.27
N PRO A 130 12.69 16.36 -10.36
CA PRO A 130 13.63 17.40 -10.75
C PRO A 130 14.71 16.91 -11.71
N MET A 131 15.26 15.69 -11.50
CA MET A 131 16.25 15.09 -12.38
C MET A 131 15.68 14.84 -13.79
N MET A 132 14.49 14.27 -13.88
CA MET A 132 13.81 14.01 -15.15
C MET A 132 13.47 15.31 -15.87
N LYS A 133 12.98 16.33 -15.15
CA LYS A 133 12.71 17.66 -15.71
C LYS A 133 13.98 18.31 -16.27
N ALA A 134 15.08 18.26 -15.54
CA ALA A 134 16.38 18.81 -15.99
C ALA A 134 16.93 18.06 -17.21
N ALA A 135 16.63 16.76 -17.34
CA ALA A 135 17.00 15.94 -18.50
C ALA A 135 16.01 16.07 -19.69
N GLY A 136 15.00 16.95 -19.60
CA GLY A 136 14.07 17.23 -20.69
C GLY A 136 12.90 16.28 -20.84
N TYR A 137 12.61 15.45 -19.83
CA TYR A 137 11.44 14.56 -19.83
C TYR A 137 10.14 15.34 -19.66
N ASN A 138 9.06 14.82 -20.22
CA ASN A 138 7.71 15.35 -20.01
C ASN A 138 7.33 15.23 -18.53
N VAL A 139 7.10 16.38 -17.86
CA VAL A 139 6.87 16.43 -16.40
C VAL A 139 5.58 15.66 -15.98
N PRO A 140 4.41 15.85 -16.62
CA PRO A 140 3.23 15.03 -16.33
C PRO A 140 3.48 13.52 -16.46
N ARG A 141 4.21 13.10 -17.47
CA ARG A 141 4.54 11.69 -17.70
C ARG A 141 5.49 11.14 -16.63
N SER A 142 6.48 11.95 -16.25
CA SER A 142 7.42 11.62 -15.16
C SER A 142 6.69 11.50 -13.82
N ALA A 143 5.79 12.42 -13.53
CA ALA A 143 4.96 12.39 -12.33
C ALA A 143 4.06 11.15 -12.30
N GLY A 144 3.40 10.82 -13.43
CA GLY A 144 2.59 9.62 -13.56
C GLY A 144 3.38 8.32 -13.37
N LEU A 145 4.62 8.25 -13.90
CA LEU A 145 5.50 7.11 -13.71
C LEU A 145 5.91 6.93 -12.26
N VAL A 146 6.28 8.03 -11.58
CA VAL A 146 6.64 8.00 -10.15
C VAL A 146 5.44 7.59 -9.30
N ALA A 147 4.25 8.11 -9.59
CA ALA A 147 3.01 7.71 -8.91
C ALA A 147 2.73 6.21 -9.07
N ALA A 148 2.82 5.69 -10.30
CA ALA A 148 2.63 4.27 -10.58
C ALA A 148 3.71 3.39 -9.92
N GLY A 149 4.94 3.87 -9.81
CA GLY A 149 6.00 3.20 -9.04
C GLY A 149 5.69 3.14 -7.55
N GLY A 150 5.21 4.23 -6.98
CA GLY A 150 4.93 4.32 -5.55
C GLY A 150 3.83 3.39 -5.06
N ILE A 151 2.85 3.06 -5.91
CA ILE A 151 1.78 2.11 -5.54
C ILE A 151 2.24 0.63 -5.48
N ILE A 152 3.48 0.34 -5.82
CA ILE A 152 4.08 -0.99 -5.59
C ILE A 152 4.31 -1.23 -4.09
N ALA A 153 4.55 -0.16 -3.31
CA ALA A 153 4.90 -0.24 -1.89
C ALA A 153 3.89 -1.00 -1.02
N PRO A 154 2.58 -0.84 -1.16
CA PRO A 154 1.63 -1.64 -0.40
C PRO A 154 1.59 -3.14 -0.77
N VAL A 155 2.23 -3.56 -1.86
CA VAL A 155 2.18 -4.95 -2.36
C VAL A 155 3.48 -5.71 -2.09
N ILE A 156 4.64 -5.05 -2.20
CA ILE A 156 5.93 -5.66 -1.84
C ILE A 156 6.13 -5.59 -0.31
N PRO A 157 6.52 -6.70 0.35
CA PRO A 157 6.78 -6.68 1.79
C PRO A 157 8.07 -5.90 2.14
N PRO A 158 8.06 -5.21 3.31
CA PRO A 158 6.97 -5.12 4.28
C PRO A 158 5.87 -4.15 3.83
N SER A 159 4.63 -4.49 4.08
CA SER A 159 3.46 -3.72 3.65
C SER A 159 2.54 -3.42 4.82
N ILE A 160 2.28 -2.15 5.08
CA ILE A 160 1.30 -1.70 6.08
C ILE A 160 -0.10 -2.18 5.68
N GLY A 161 -0.40 -2.21 4.38
CA GLY A 161 -1.67 -2.70 3.86
C GLY A 161 -1.94 -4.16 4.20
N PHE A 162 -0.94 -5.03 4.05
CA PHE A 162 -1.06 -6.43 4.43
C PHE A 162 -1.19 -6.65 5.93
N ILE A 163 -0.57 -5.78 6.76
CA ILE A 163 -0.75 -5.83 8.21
C ILE A 163 -2.20 -5.52 8.57
N ILE A 164 -2.74 -4.41 8.06
CA ILE A 164 -4.11 -3.98 8.31
C ILE A 164 -5.11 -5.04 7.80
N PHE A 165 -4.92 -5.54 6.58
CA PHE A 165 -5.77 -6.58 6.00
C PHE A 165 -5.69 -7.89 6.80
N GLY A 166 -4.48 -8.29 7.19
CA GLY A 166 -4.26 -9.52 7.96
C GLY A 166 -4.95 -9.49 9.31
N VAL A 167 -4.93 -8.34 10.00
CA VAL A 167 -5.64 -8.14 11.26
C VAL A 167 -7.16 -8.12 11.05
N ALA A 168 -7.65 -7.32 10.09
CA ALA A 168 -9.08 -7.17 9.83
C ALA A 168 -9.74 -8.46 9.30
N GLY A 169 -8.99 -9.23 8.49
CA GLY A 169 -9.47 -10.47 7.87
C GLY A 169 -9.07 -11.77 8.59
N ASN A 170 -8.33 -11.66 9.71
CA ASN A 170 -7.74 -12.79 10.43
C ASN A 170 -6.91 -13.71 9.50
N VAL A 171 -6.05 -13.10 8.67
CA VAL A 171 -5.19 -13.79 7.70
C VAL A 171 -3.72 -13.64 8.11
N SER A 172 -2.92 -14.67 7.92
CA SER A 172 -1.48 -14.66 8.26
C SER A 172 -0.73 -13.57 7.50
N ILE A 173 -0.18 -12.59 8.20
CA ILE A 173 0.58 -11.46 7.65
C ILE A 173 1.85 -11.98 6.97
N THR A 174 2.54 -12.97 7.56
CA THR A 174 3.72 -13.59 6.94
C THR A 174 3.39 -14.20 5.59
N LYS A 175 2.25 -14.93 5.49
CA LYS A 175 1.81 -15.50 4.19
C LYS A 175 1.48 -14.39 3.18
N LEU A 176 0.81 -13.32 3.59
CA LEU A 176 0.51 -12.17 2.74
C LEU A 176 1.79 -11.51 2.23
N PHE A 177 2.78 -11.32 3.10
CA PHE A 177 4.08 -10.75 2.74
C PHE A 177 4.77 -11.60 1.67
N LEU A 178 4.89 -12.90 1.90
CA LEU A 178 5.52 -13.80 0.93
C LEU A 178 4.74 -13.87 -0.39
N ALA A 179 3.40 -13.89 -0.34
CA ALA A 179 2.56 -13.93 -1.52
C ALA A 179 2.59 -12.64 -2.37
N GLY A 180 2.87 -11.49 -1.74
CA GLY A 180 2.91 -10.18 -2.41
C GLY A 180 4.16 -9.94 -3.26
N ILE A 181 5.24 -10.70 -3.06
CA ILE A 181 6.53 -10.45 -3.74
C ILE A 181 6.40 -10.59 -5.27
N VAL A 182 5.85 -11.71 -5.75
CA VAL A 182 5.73 -11.95 -7.20
C VAL A 182 4.77 -10.95 -7.86
N PRO A 183 3.55 -10.71 -7.34
CA PRO A 183 2.68 -9.66 -7.85
C PRO A 183 3.33 -8.27 -7.87
N GLY A 184 4.03 -7.88 -6.81
CA GLY A 184 4.73 -6.60 -6.76
C GLY A 184 5.83 -6.46 -7.80
N ILE A 185 6.61 -7.52 -8.04
CA ILE A 185 7.61 -7.55 -9.13
C ILE A 185 6.89 -7.47 -10.50
N MET A 186 5.78 -8.18 -10.68
CA MET A 186 4.99 -8.11 -11.92
C MET A 186 4.47 -6.70 -12.18
N MET A 187 4.03 -5.98 -11.14
CA MET A 187 3.67 -4.57 -11.23
C MET A 187 4.82 -3.72 -11.76
N GLY A 188 6.03 -3.90 -11.19
CA GLY A 188 7.22 -3.20 -11.64
C GLY A 188 7.59 -3.50 -13.08
N VAL A 189 7.55 -4.78 -13.48
CA VAL A 189 7.82 -5.20 -14.87
C VAL A 189 6.80 -4.60 -15.84
N ALA A 190 5.53 -4.58 -15.48
CA ALA A 190 4.49 -3.99 -16.32
C ALA A 190 4.69 -2.49 -16.52
N ILE A 191 5.06 -1.76 -15.44
CA ILE A 191 5.43 -0.34 -15.55
C ILE A 191 6.66 -0.16 -16.46
N ALA A 192 7.68 -1.01 -16.32
CA ALA A 192 8.88 -0.94 -17.17
C ALA A 192 8.56 -1.16 -18.64
N ILE A 193 7.67 -2.12 -18.96
CA ILE A 193 7.19 -2.37 -20.32
C ILE A 193 6.40 -1.15 -20.84
N ALA A 194 5.46 -0.62 -20.05
CA ALA A 194 4.70 0.57 -20.41
C ALA A 194 5.63 1.78 -20.63
N TRP A 195 6.64 1.94 -19.77
CA TRP A 195 7.65 2.98 -19.93
C TRP A 195 8.46 2.82 -21.21
N TRP A 196 8.86 1.60 -21.55
CA TRP A 196 9.57 1.34 -22.80
C TRP A 196 8.79 1.83 -24.04
N TRP A 197 7.47 1.62 -24.05
CA TRP A 197 6.60 2.12 -25.11
C TRP A 197 6.53 3.64 -25.13
N VAL A 198 6.41 4.26 -23.99
CA VAL A 198 6.36 5.72 -23.81
C VAL A 198 7.69 6.36 -24.19
N ALA A 199 8.80 5.83 -23.70
CA ALA A 199 10.14 6.37 -23.91
C ALA A 199 10.57 6.37 -25.40
N LYS A 200 10.00 5.48 -26.22
CA LYS A 200 10.22 5.49 -27.68
C LYS A 200 9.74 6.78 -28.36
N LYS A 201 8.75 7.44 -27.77
CA LYS A 201 8.17 8.70 -28.30
C LYS A 201 8.86 9.94 -27.74
N GLU A 202 9.62 9.79 -26.67
CA GLU A 202 10.36 10.90 -26.05
C GLU A 202 11.78 10.98 -26.61
N ASN A 203 12.15 12.17 -27.14
CA ASN A 203 13.49 12.43 -27.67
C ASN A 203 14.46 12.87 -26.58
N VAL A 204 14.61 12.05 -25.55
CA VAL A 204 15.49 12.33 -24.43
C VAL A 204 16.84 11.64 -24.63
N LEU A 205 17.92 12.42 -24.46
CA LEU A 205 19.27 11.89 -24.57
C LEU A 205 19.59 11.03 -23.35
N PRO A 206 20.18 9.84 -23.55
CA PRO A 206 20.63 9.00 -22.46
C PRO A 206 21.78 9.65 -21.68
N ALA A 207 21.83 9.42 -20.36
CA ALA A 207 22.96 9.84 -19.55
C ALA A 207 24.28 9.15 -19.99
N PRO A 208 25.45 9.73 -19.76
CA PRO A 208 26.72 9.10 -20.09
C PRO A 208 26.90 7.81 -19.29
N LYS A 209 27.43 6.78 -19.96
CA LYS A 209 27.68 5.47 -19.35
C LYS A 209 28.85 5.57 -18.37
N LEU A 210 28.61 5.30 -17.10
CA LEU A 210 29.66 5.22 -16.08
C LEU A 210 30.61 4.05 -16.33
N SER A 211 31.88 4.20 -15.95
CA SER A 211 32.86 3.11 -15.96
C SER A 211 32.42 1.97 -15.02
N LEU A 212 32.85 0.74 -15.28
CA LEU A 212 32.54 -0.40 -14.43
C LEU A 212 33.01 -0.19 -12.99
N LYS A 213 34.21 0.40 -12.81
CA LYS A 213 34.75 0.74 -11.49
C LYS A 213 33.81 1.72 -10.74
N ALA A 214 33.32 2.76 -11.41
CA ALA A 214 32.39 3.72 -10.81
C ALA A 214 31.04 3.04 -10.43
N ARG A 215 30.52 2.15 -11.28
CA ARG A 215 29.29 1.39 -10.97
C ARG A 215 29.45 0.50 -9.76
N LEU A 216 30.57 -0.24 -9.67
CA LEU A 216 30.89 -1.10 -8.53
C LEU A 216 31.03 -0.28 -7.24
N THR A 217 31.69 0.88 -7.30
CA THR A 217 31.79 1.78 -6.14
C THR A 217 30.41 2.25 -5.66
N VAL A 218 29.52 2.63 -6.57
CA VAL A 218 28.14 3.01 -6.21
C VAL A 218 27.38 1.83 -5.61
N THR A 219 27.56 0.62 -6.16
CA THR A 219 26.94 -0.61 -5.65
C THR A 219 27.39 -0.94 -4.23
N ILE A 220 28.71 -0.86 -3.97
CA ILE A 220 29.26 -1.08 -2.62
C ILE A 220 28.74 -0.01 -1.65
N ASN A 221 28.69 1.25 -2.05
CA ASN A 221 28.14 2.32 -1.21
C ASN A 221 26.65 2.18 -0.93
N SER A 222 25.92 1.48 -1.78
CA SER A 222 24.48 1.22 -1.64
C SER A 222 24.15 -0.13 -1.00
N SER A 223 25.16 -0.96 -0.69
CA SER A 223 24.97 -2.34 -0.21
C SER A 223 24.13 -2.40 1.06
N PHE A 224 24.35 -1.51 2.01
CA PHE A 224 23.58 -1.48 3.24
C PHE A 224 22.09 -1.16 2.99
N ALA A 225 21.75 -0.41 1.96
CA ALA A 225 20.34 -0.17 1.61
C ALA A 225 19.71 -1.42 0.97
N ILE A 226 20.47 -2.24 0.23
CA ILE A 226 19.98 -3.47 -0.39
C ILE A 226 19.87 -4.63 0.62
N VAL A 227 20.71 -4.65 1.64
CA VAL A 227 20.73 -5.71 2.65
C VAL A 227 19.48 -5.69 3.53
N LEU A 228 18.86 -4.52 3.76
CA LEU A 228 17.70 -4.41 4.64
C LEU A 228 16.48 -5.24 4.16
N PRO A 229 16.03 -5.20 2.89
CA PRO A 229 15.00 -6.11 2.39
C PRO A 229 15.34 -7.59 2.59
N ILE A 230 16.61 -7.94 2.41
CA ILE A 230 17.08 -9.33 2.58
C ILE A 230 16.96 -9.77 4.04
N ILE A 231 17.30 -8.90 4.99
CA ILE A 231 17.15 -9.17 6.43
C ILE A 231 15.69 -9.39 6.77
N ILE A 232 14.78 -8.51 6.30
CA ILE A 232 13.35 -8.57 6.62
C ILE A 232 12.73 -9.84 6.02
N ILE A 233 12.82 -10.01 4.70
CA ILE A 233 12.17 -11.12 3.99
C ILE A 233 12.83 -12.45 4.34
N GLY A 234 14.16 -12.48 4.36
CA GLY A 234 14.93 -13.67 4.71
C GLY A 234 14.70 -14.11 6.15
N GLY A 235 14.69 -13.18 7.10
CA GLY A 235 14.44 -13.46 8.50
C GLY A 235 13.03 -14.01 8.77
N MET A 236 12.03 -13.45 8.11
CA MET A 236 10.64 -13.96 8.20
C MET A 236 10.50 -15.35 7.53
N LYS A 237 11.13 -15.55 6.36
CA LYS A 237 11.10 -16.86 5.69
C LYS A 237 11.79 -17.94 6.50
N ALA A 238 12.91 -17.62 7.14
CA ALA A 238 13.63 -18.52 8.02
C ALA A 238 12.95 -18.78 9.37
N GLY A 239 11.82 -18.08 9.66
CA GLY A 239 11.13 -18.16 10.95
C GLY A 239 11.88 -17.52 12.12
N VAL A 240 12.90 -16.70 11.83
CA VAL A 240 13.70 -15.98 12.84
C VAL A 240 12.93 -14.77 13.36
N PHE A 241 12.15 -14.14 12.50
CA PHE A 241 11.38 -12.94 12.82
C PHE A 241 9.89 -13.12 12.52
N THR A 242 9.05 -12.69 13.45
CA THR A 242 7.67 -12.32 13.21
C THR A 242 7.62 -10.98 12.43
N PRO A 243 6.49 -10.60 11.80
CA PRO A 243 6.37 -9.29 11.15
C PRO A 243 6.67 -8.11 12.06
N THR A 244 6.30 -8.19 13.35
CA THR A 244 6.57 -7.14 14.35
C THR A 244 8.07 -7.05 14.68
N GLU A 245 8.73 -8.17 14.89
CA GLU A 245 10.18 -8.19 15.16
C GLU A 245 10.98 -7.74 13.93
N ALA A 246 10.55 -8.10 12.73
CA ALA A 246 11.13 -7.62 11.49
C ALA A 246 11.02 -6.09 11.36
N ALA A 247 9.90 -5.50 11.80
CA ALA A 247 9.71 -4.05 11.81
C ALA A 247 10.67 -3.35 12.78
N VAL A 248 10.83 -3.89 13.99
CA VAL A 248 11.80 -3.37 14.98
C VAL A 248 13.23 -3.48 14.43
N ALA A 249 13.59 -4.64 13.88
CA ALA A 249 14.90 -4.85 13.26
C ALA A 249 15.18 -3.85 12.13
N ALA A 250 14.16 -3.57 11.28
CA ALA A 250 14.25 -2.58 10.21
C ALA A 250 14.48 -1.16 10.75
N ALA A 251 13.76 -0.75 11.80
CA ALA A 251 13.91 0.57 12.41
C ALA A 251 15.31 0.74 13.02
N VAL A 252 15.77 -0.24 13.80
CA VAL A 252 17.10 -0.23 14.42
C VAL A 252 18.20 -0.23 13.36
N TYR A 253 18.08 -1.09 12.34
CA TYR A 253 19.05 -1.14 11.25
C TYR A 253 19.14 0.18 10.49
N SER A 254 17.99 0.77 10.11
CA SER A 254 17.94 2.03 9.39
C SER A 254 18.53 3.18 10.20
N PHE A 255 18.26 3.21 11.51
CA PHE A 255 18.88 4.15 12.44
C PHE A 255 20.40 3.99 12.48
N LEU A 256 20.91 2.78 12.72
CA LEU A 256 22.34 2.52 12.84
C LEU A 256 23.08 2.83 11.52
N VAL A 257 22.56 2.40 10.38
CA VAL A 257 23.14 2.69 9.07
C VAL A 257 23.14 4.18 8.77
N GLY A 258 22.01 4.87 8.98
CA GLY A 258 21.89 6.30 8.72
C GLY A 258 22.78 7.15 9.62
N MET A 259 22.91 6.78 10.90
CA MET A 259 23.66 7.53 11.91
C MET A 259 25.17 7.28 11.83
N PHE A 260 25.58 6.01 11.79
CA PHE A 260 27.00 5.62 11.99
C PHE A 260 27.72 5.30 10.68
N ILE A 261 27.04 4.70 9.70
CA ILE A 261 27.66 4.28 8.44
C ILE A 261 27.58 5.41 7.41
N TYR A 262 26.37 5.88 7.12
CA TYR A 262 26.16 6.95 6.12
C TYR A 262 26.36 8.36 6.70
N ARG A 263 26.16 8.51 8.01
CA ARG A 263 26.36 9.79 8.74
C ARG A 263 25.53 10.95 8.20
N GLU A 264 24.40 10.64 7.59
CA GLU A 264 23.44 11.64 7.10
C GLU A 264 22.35 11.94 8.13
N LEU A 265 22.01 10.95 8.99
CA LEU A 265 21.07 11.13 10.10
C LEU A 265 21.77 11.85 11.27
N ARG A 266 21.22 12.99 11.70
CA ARG A 266 21.76 13.80 12.80
C ARG A 266 20.92 13.66 14.05
N TRP A 267 21.56 13.73 15.24
CA TRP A 267 20.86 13.63 16.53
C TRP A 267 19.71 14.64 16.65
N GLY A 268 19.89 15.88 16.20
CA GLY A 268 18.85 16.91 16.23
C GLY A 268 17.60 16.63 15.40
N GLN A 269 17.66 15.68 14.45
CA GLN A 269 16.53 15.27 13.60
C GLN A 269 15.70 14.16 14.24
N ILE A 270 16.26 13.39 15.18
CA ILE A 270 15.60 12.17 15.71
C ILE A 270 14.25 12.50 16.31
N TYR A 271 14.16 13.54 17.13
CA TYR A 271 12.90 13.94 17.76
C TYR A 271 11.81 14.23 16.69
N SER A 272 12.13 14.97 15.64
CA SER A 272 11.16 15.30 14.59
C SER A 272 10.73 14.08 13.78
N LEU A 273 11.63 13.13 13.52
CA LEU A 273 11.33 11.89 12.80
C LEU A 273 10.45 10.94 13.64
N VAL A 274 10.78 10.77 14.92
CA VAL A 274 9.95 10.00 15.86
C VAL A 274 8.57 10.63 16.00
N LEU A 275 8.50 11.95 16.10
CA LEU A 275 7.23 12.67 16.18
C LEU A 275 6.40 12.51 14.89
N SER A 276 7.04 12.55 13.71
CA SER A 276 6.38 12.31 12.42
C SER A 276 5.79 10.89 12.34
N ALA A 277 6.62 9.88 12.63
CA ALA A 277 6.18 8.49 12.69
C ALA A 277 5.06 8.28 13.71
N GLY A 278 5.18 8.89 14.91
CA GLY A 278 4.17 8.83 15.97
C GLY A 278 2.83 9.44 15.55
N LYS A 279 2.83 10.60 14.90
CA LYS A 279 1.61 11.24 14.38
C LYS A 279 0.91 10.34 13.34
N THR A 280 1.67 9.80 12.38
CA THR A 280 1.12 8.91 11.36
C THR A 280 0.58 7.62 11.99
N THR A 281 1.32 7.05 12.96
CA THR A 281 0.87 5.89 13.73
C THR A 281 -0.45 6.17 14.45
N ALA A 282 -0.56 7.30 15.14
CA ALA A 282 -1.77 7.67 15.88
C ALA A 282 -3.00 7.75 14.95
N VAL A 283 -2.83 8.34 13.76
CA VAL A 283 -3.91 8.41 12.75
C VAL A 283 -4.32 7.00 12.29
N VAL A 284 -3.36 6.13 11.98
CA VAL A 284 -3.64 4.75 11.52
C VAL A 284 -4.30 3.94 12.64
N MET A 285 -3.78 3.99 13.85
CA MET A 285 -4.31 3.24 14.99
C MET A 285 -5.71 3.71 15.38
N PHE A 286 -5.96 5.03 15.38
CA PHE A 286 -7.28 5.58 15.62
C PHE A 286 -8.29 5.13 14.56
N LEU A 287 -7.87 5.11 13.29
CA LEU A 287 -8.70 4.62 12.19
C LEU A 287 -9.03 3.13 12.33
N VAL A 288 -8.05 2.29 12.69
CA VAL A 288 -8.26 0.85 12.93
C VAL A 288 -9.24 0.65 14.08
N SER A 289 -9.06 1.35 15.19
CA SER A 289 -9.96 1.30 16.35
C SER A 289 -11.41 1.66 15.97
N ALA A 290 -11.59 2.75 15.25
CA ALA A 290 -12.91 3.17 14.77
C ALA A 290 -13.54 2.15 13.81
N ALA A 291 -12.73 1.58 12.93
CA ALA A 291 -13.18 0.59 11.97
C ALA A 291 -13.57 -0.75 12.64
N MET A 292 -12.92 -1.15 13.73
CA MET A 292 -13.28 -2.36 14.48
C MET A 292 -14.65 -2.25 15.15
N VAL A 293 -15.05 -1.05 15.58
CA VAL A 293 -16.43 -0.78 16.03
C VAL A 293 -17.42 -1.03 14.89
N SER A 294 -17.16 -0.45 13.72
CA SER A 294 -18.02 -0.62 12.55
C SER A 294 -18.04 -2.09 12.07
N ALA A 295 -16.90 -2.78 12.04
CA ALA A 295 -16.78 -4.16 11.61
C ALA A 295 -17.60 -5.12 12.49
N TRP A 296 -17.56 -4.89 13.82
CA TRP A 296 -18.39 -5.67 14.74
C TRP A 296 -19.89 -5.45 14.46
N LEU A 297 -20.33 -4.22 14.29
CA LEU A 297 -21.73 -3.90 14.02
C LEU A 297 -22.20 -4.40 12.64
N ILE A 298 -21.33 -4.32 11.63
CA ILE A 298 -21.58 -4.93 10.30
C ILE A 298 -21.89 -6.41 10.45
N THR A 299 -21.14 -7.11 11.31
CA THR A 299 -21.33 -8.54 11.55
C THR A 299 -22.62 -8.82 12.33
N VAL A 300 -22.91 -8.05 13.39
CA VAL A 300 -24.16 -8.16 14.17
C VAL A 300 -25.39 -7.84 13.32
N ALA A 301 -25.27 -6.86 12.43
CA ALA A 301 -26.31 -6.47 11.48
C ALA A 301 -26.53 -7.49 10.34
N ASN A 302 -25.75 -8.60 10.32
CA ASN A 302 -25.82 -9.65 9.30
C ASN A 302 -25.54 -9.16 7.85
N ILE A 303 -24.89 -8.00 7.69
CA ILE A 303 -24.56 -7.40 6.39
C ILE A 303 -23.71 -8.35 5.51
N PRO A 304 -22.71 -9.10 6.03
CA PRO A 304 -21.94 -10.03 5.20
C PRO A 304 -22.80 -11.13 4.55
N ASN A 305 -23.84 -11.58 5.21
CA ASN A 305 -24.75 -12.59 4.63
C ASN A 305 -25.66 -11.95 3.56
N GLU A 306 -26.18 -10.73 3.79
CA GLU A 306 -26.94 -10.01 2.76
C GLU A 306 -26.08 -9.83 1.47
N VAL A 307 -24.81 -9.45 1.63
CA VAL A 307 -23.86 -9.31 0.50
C VAL A 307 -23.57 -10.68 -0.14
N ALA A 308 -23.41 -11.73 0.66
CA ALA A 308 -23.20 -13.08 0.15
C ALA A 308 -24.40 -13.57 -0.67
N ASP A 309 -25.62 -13.28 -0.22
CA ASP A 309 -26.86 -13.66 -0.93
C ASP A 309 -27.00 -12.87 -2.25
N MET A 310 -26.62 -11.59 -2.27
CA MET A 310 -26.56 -10.81 -3.51
C MET A 310 -25.53 -11.33 -4.51
N LEU A 311 -24.41 -11.88 -4.03
CA LEU A 311 -23.35 -12.48 -4.84
C LEU A 311 -23.55 -13.96 -5.12
N SER A 312 -24.59 -14.60 -4.54
CA SER A 312 -24.86 -16.03 -4.66
C SER A 312 -24.95 -16.55 -6.09
N PRO A 313 -25.51 -15.82 -7.09
CA PRO A 313 -25.52 -16.27 -8.48
C PRO A 313 -24.11 -16.44 -9.07
N PHE A 314 -23.12 -15.76 -8.53
CA PHE A 314 -21.74 -15.77 -9.01
C PHE A 314 -20.85 -16.77 -8.24
N MET A 315 -21.31 -17.34 -7.12
CA MET A 315 -20.50 -18.23 -6.28
C MET A 315 -20.07 -19.52 -6.97
N HIS A 316 -20.81 -19.96 -7.99
CA HIS A 316 -20.45 -21.14 -8.77
C HIS A 316 -19.19 -20.94 -9.66
N ASN A 317 -18.83 -19.72 -9.96
CA ASN A 317 -17.64 -19.37 -10.75
C ASN A 317 -16.72 -18.46 -9.95
N LYS A 318 -15.66 -19.04 -9.36
CA LYS A 318 -14.70 -18.30 -8.53
C LYS A 318 -14.05 -17.14 -9.25
N THR A 319 -13.73 -17.29 -10.55
CA THR A 319 -13.10 -16.23 -11.36
C THR A 319 -14.06 -15.05 -11.57
N LEU A 320 -15.33 -15.35 -11.87
CA LEU A 320 -16.35 -14.30 -12.04
C LEU A 320 -16.61 -13.57 -10.72
N LEU A 321 -16.71 -14.31 -9.62
CA LEU A 321 -16.87 -13.73 -8.28
C LEU A 321 -15.69 -12.82 -7.93
N MET A 322 -14.43 -13.27 -8.16
CA MET A 322 -13.23 -12.45 -7.95
C MET A 322 -13.28 -11.18 -8.80
N LEU A 323 -13.65 -11.29 -10.07
CA LEU A 323 -13.76 -10.15 -10.98
C LEU A 323 -14.77 -9.11 -10.45
N MET A 324 -15.95 -9.56 -10.00
CA MET A 324 -16.97 -8.68 -9.42
C MET A 324 -16.48 -7.99 -8.14
N MET A 325 -15.81 -8.72 -7.26
CA MET A 325 -15.20 -8.14 -6.05
C MET A 325 -14.10 -7.13 -6.39
N MET A 326 -13.25 -7.43 -7.38
CA MET A 326 -12.21 -6.49 -7.81
C MET A 326 -12.80 -5.21 -8.42
N ILE A 327 -13.86 -5.30 -9.21
CA ILE A 327 -14.57 -4.11 -9.73
C ILE A 327 -15.15 -3.28 -8.57
N LEU A 328 -15.78 -3.93 -7.58
CA LEU A 328 -16.28 -3.23 -6.40
C LEU A 328 -15.16 -2.49 -5.65
N ILE A 329 -14.02 -3.15 -5.42
CA ILE A 329 -12.88 -2.57 -4.71
C ILE A 329 -12.28 -1.39 -5.49
N VAL A 330 -12.17 -1.48 -6.83
CA VAL A 330 -11.74 -0.33 -7.65
C VAL A 330 -12.67 0.86 -7.42
N ILE A 331 -13.99 0.65 -7.54
CA ILE A 331 -14.98 1.73 -7.39
C ILE A 331 -14.87 2.40 -6.01
N VAL A 332 -14.85 1.59 -4.95
CA VAL A 332 -14.75 2.10 -3.57
C VAL A 332 -13.38 2.75 -3.32
N GLY A 333 -12.30 2.14 -3.81
CA GLY A 333 -10.93 2.65 -3.66
C GLY A 333 -10.64 3.96 -4.41
N THR A 334 -11.47 4.34 -5.42
CA THR A 334 -11.37 5.67 -6.03
C THR A 334 -11.99 6.76 -5.15
N ALA A 335 -12.95 6.41 -4.29
CA ALA A 335 -13.70 7.33 -3.45
C ALA A 335 -13.14 7.44 -2.02
N LEU A 336 -12.59 6.36 -1.49
CA LEU A 336 -12.01 6.27 -0.15
C LEU A 336 -10.49 6.16 -0.22
N ASP A 337 -9.83 6.57 0.86
CA ASP A 337 -8.40 6.37 1.01
C ASP A 337 -8.06 4.88 1.28
N PHE A 338 -6.78 4.53 1.23
CA PHE A 338 -6.28 3.15 1.26
C PHE A 338 -6.72 2.38 2.52
N ALA A 339 -6.40 2.87 3.71
CA ALA A 339 -6.67 2.15 4.94
C ALA A 339 -8.17 2.01 5.27
N PRO A 340 -9.01 3.05 5.11
CA PRO A 340 -10.46 2.90 5.26
C PRO A 340 -11.08 1.86 4.35
N THR A 341 -10.67 1.83 3.08
CA THR A 341 -11.18 0.83 2.12
C THR A 341 -10.89 -0.59 2.59
N VAL A 342 -9.64 -0.85 3.05
CA VAL A 342 -9.26 -2.16 3.60
C VAL A 342 -10.13 -2.51 4.80
N LEU A 343 -10.26 -1.60 5.76
CA LEU A 343 -10.93 -1.84 7.02
C LEU A 343 -12.44 -2.02 6.90
N ILE A 344 -13.08 -1.35 5.94
CA ILE A 344 -14.54 -1.44 5.71
C ILE A 344 -14.87 -2.68 4.89
N LEU A 345 -14.14 -2.92 3.79
CA LEU A 345 -14.52 -3.99 2.86
C LEU A 345 -14.03 -5.37 3.30
N THR A 346 -12.95 -5.46 4.08
CA THR A 346 -12.44 -6.77 4.54
C THR A 346 -13.49 -7.55 5.34
N PRO A 347 -14.13 -7.03 6.41
CA PRO A 347 -15.12 -7.78 7.18
C PRO A 347 -16.38 -8.09 6.36
N VAL A 348 -16.68 -7.34 5.31
CA VAL A 348 -17.83 -7.58 4.43
C VAL A 348 -17.53 -8.69 3.42
N LEU A 349 -16.36 -8.66 2.78
CA LEU A 349 -16.02 -9.56 1.68
C LEU A 349 -15.38 -10.88 2.13
N MET A 350 -14.67 -10.92 3.26
CA MET A 350 -14.01 -12.14 3.74
C MET A 350 -14.96 -13.31 3.96
N PRO A 351 -16.16 -13.15 4.56
CA PRO A 351 -17.13 -14.24 4.65
C PRO A 351 -17.57 -14.80 3.29
N VAL A 352 -17.70 -13.94 2.27
CA VAL A 352 -18.03 -14.36 0.89
C VAL A 352 -16.88 -15.17 0.30
N VAL A 353 -15.64 -14.71 0.46
CA VAL A 353 -14.40 -15.38 0.02
C VAL A 353 -14.30 -16.77 0.61
N LEU A 354 -14.54 -16.91 1.91
CA LEU A 354 -14.48 -18.17 2.63
C LEU A 354 -15.60 -19.13 2.18
N LYS A 355 -16.85 -18.64 2.06
CA LYS A 355 -17.99 -19.44 1.56
C LYS A 355 -17.76 -19.95 0.13
N ALA A 356 -17.13 -19.16 -0.72
CA ALA A 356 -16.79 -19.54 -2.10
C ALA A 356 -15.57 -20.47 -2.19
N GLY A 357 -14.88 -20.75 -1.08
CA GLY A 357 -13.65 -21.55 -1.05
C GLY A 357 -12.51 -20.92 -1.85
N ILE A 358 -12.41 -19.59 -1.85
CA ILE A 358 -11.27 -18.83 -2.39
C ILE A 358 -10.21 -18.74 -1.30
N ASP A 359 -8.93 -18.86 -1.66
CA ASP A 359 -7.82 -18.72 -0.72
C ASP A 359 -7.77 -17.27 -0.16
N PRO A 360 -7.86 -17.08 1.17
CA PRO A 360 -7.87 -15.75 1.79
C PRO A 360 -6.59 -14.94 1.54
N VAL A 361 -5.43 -15.62 1.42
CA VAL A 361 -4.15 -14.95 1.14
C VAL A 361 -4.14 -14.45 -0.30
N TYR A 362 -4.57 -15.27 -1.25
CA TYR A 362 -4.71 -14.88 -2.65
C TYR A 362 -5.65 -13.68 -2.79
N PHE A 363 -6.83 -13.73 -2.18
CA PHE A 363 -7.78 -12.61 -2.17
C PHE A 363 -7.15 -11.36 -1.57
N GLY A 364 -6.47 -11.47 -0.42
CA GLY A 364 -5.83 -10.35 0.26
C GLY A 364 -4.77 -9.66 -0.59
N VAL A 365 -3.96 -10.43 -1.33
CA VAL A 365 -2.95 -9.86 -2.24
C VAL A 365 -3.63 -9.04 -3.36
N LEU A 366 -4.64 -9.59 -4.00
CA LEU A 366 -5.36 -8.88 -5.06
C LEU A 366 -6.14 -7.68 -4.53
N PHE A 367 -6.73 -7.81 -3.34
CA PHE A 367 -7.41 -6.72 -2.67
C PHE A 367 -6.48 -5.53 -2.42
N ILE A 368 -5.32 -5.76 -1.82
CA ILE A 368 -4.34 -4.71 -1.52
C ILE A 368 -3.76 -4.10 -2.80
N MET A 369 -3.44 -4.93 -3.80
CA MET A 369 -2.98 -4.46 -5.10
C MET A 369 -4.02 -3.56 -5.79
N ASN A 370 -5.27 -3.98 -5.78
CA ASN A 370 -6.38 -3.25 -6.38
C ASN A 370 -6.62 -1.91 -5.66
N ASN A 371 -6.63 -1.94 -4.33
CA ASN A 371 -6.77 -0.73 -3.52
C ASN A 371 -5.60 0.25 -3.73
N ALA A 372 -4.38 -0.26 -3.92
CA ALA A 372 -3.22 0.56 -4.27
C ALA A 372 -3.39 1.24 -5.64
N ILE A 373 -3.99 0.58 -6.63
CA ILE A 373 -4.35 1.18 -7.93
C ILE A 373 -5.35 2.34 -7.74
N GLY A 374 -6.27 2.24 -6.79
CA GLY A 374 -7.17 3.32 -6.42
C GLY A 374 -6.46 4.63 -6.05
N LEU A 375 -5.28 4.55 -5.43
CA LEU A 375 -4.50 5.73 -5.01
C LEU A 375 -3.97 6.58 -6.19
N ILE A 376 -3.93 6.04 -7.40
CA ILE A 376 -3.55 6.77 -8.62
C ILE A 376 -4.75 7.01 -9.55
N THR A 377 -5.97 6.81 -9.04
CA THR A 377 -7.20 6.96 -9.81
C THR A 377 -8.07 8.07 -9.22
N PRO A 378 -8.52 9.07 -10.01
CA PRO A 378 -9.47 10.08 -9.53
C PRO A 378 -10.80 9.44 -9.07
N PRO A 379 -11.57 10.09 -8.18
CA PRO A 379 -11.50 11.50 -7.78
C PRO A 379 -10.51 11.82 -6.65
N VAL A 380 -10.18 10.88 -5.76
CA VAL A 380 -9.31 11.18 -4.61
C VAL A 380 -7.83 11.08 -4.99
N GLY A 381 -7.36 9.91 -5.42
CA GLY A 381 -6.00 9.71 -5.93
C GLY A 381 -4.90 10.28 -5.03
N THR A 382 -4.79 9.86 -3.77
CA THR A 382 -3.87 10.47 -2.78
C THR A 382 -2.42 10.48 -3.25
N VAL A 383 -1.97 9.43 -3.94
CA VAL A 383 -0.62 9.37 -4.53
C VAL A 383 -0.47 10.36 -5.69
N LEU A 384 -1.51 10.56 -6.51
CA LEU A 384 -1.50 11.60 -7.55
C LEU A 384 -1.39 13.00 -6.93
N ASN A 385 -2.09 13.27 -5.83
CA ASN A 385 -1.98 14.54 -5.12
C ASN A 385 -0.54 14.82 -4.67
N VAL A 386 0.16 13.79 -4.17
CA VAL A 386 1.57 13.93 -3.76
C VAL A 386 2.46 14.34 -4.93
N VAL A 387 2.36 13.65 -6.06
CA VAL A 387 3.19 13.99 -7.23
C VAL A 387 2.81 15.34 -7.83
N CYS A 388 1.53 15.75 -7.80
CA CYS A 388 1.08 17.08 -8.22
C CYS A 388 1.76 18.17 -7.39
N GLY A 389 1.79 18.00 -6.06
CA GLY A 389 2.45 18.94 -5.15
C GLY A 389 3.94 19.09 -5.42
N VAL A 390 4.65 17.99 -5.64
CA VAL A 390 6.09 17.99 -5.90
C VAL A 390 6.42 18.51 -7.32
N ALA A 391 5.68 18.04 -8.33
CA ALA A 391 5.89 18.41 -9.73
C ALA A 391 5.36 19.81 -10.08
N LYS A 392 4.52 20.38 -9.21
CA LYS A 392 3.79 21.65 -9.42
C LYS A 392 2.95 21.62 -10.71
N ILE A 393 2.18 20.55 -10.88
CA ILE A 393 1.24 20.35 -12.00
C ILE A 393 -0.18 20.12 -11.46
N ASP A 394 -1.17 20.36 -12.29
CA ASP A 394 -2.57 20.08 -11.98
C ASP A 394 -2.89 18.58 -12.02
N MET A 395 -3.95 18.17 -11.32
CA MET A 395 -4.40 16.79 -11.23
C MET A 395 -4.74 16.19 -12.60
N HIS A 396 -5.36 16.97 -13.49
CA HIS A 396 -5.74 16.50 -14.82
C HIS A 396 -4.52 16.12 -15.66
N SER A 397 -3.46 16.95 -15.62
CA SER A 397 -2.19 16.69 -16.29
C SER A 397 -1.49 15.45 -15.71
N ALA A 398 -1.48 15.30 -14.36
CA ALA A 398 -0.93 14.13 -13.70
C ALA A 398 -1.70 12.85 -14.09
N PHE A 399 -3.04 12.92 -14.14
CA PHE A 399 -3.86 11.78 -14.54
C PHE A 399 -3.61 11.36 -15.99
N LYS A 400 -3.52 12.31 -16.92
CA LYS A 400 -3.09 12.01 -18.30
C LYS A 400 -1.69 11.37 -18.34
N GLY A 401 -0.81 11.82 -17.46
CA GLY A 401 0.54 11.27 -17.32
C GLY A 401 0.55 9.83 -16.85
N VAL A 402 -0.29 9.46 -15.89
CA VAL A 402 -0.31 8.12 -15.28
C VAL A 402 -1.04 7.08 -16.12
N MET A 403 -1.92 7.47 -17.04
CA MET A 403 -2.80 6.56 -17.79
C MET A 403 -2.14 5.31 -18.37
N PRO A 404 -0.98 5.37 -19.09
CA PRO A 404 -0.37 4.16 -19.64
C PRO A 404 0.06 3.18 -18.55
N PHE A 405 0.50 3.70 -17.41
CA PHE A 405 0.97 2.90 -16.27
C PHE A 405 -0.22 2.34 -15.50
N LEU A 406 -1.30 3.10 -15.35
CA LEU A 406 -2.56 2.64 -14.76
C LEU A 406 -3.13 1.46 -15.55
N ILE A 407 -3.18 1.56 -16.88
CA ILE A 407 -3.63 0.46 -17.74
C ILE A 407 -2.75 -0.78 -17.55
N ALA A 408 -1.42 -0.60 -17.49
CA ALA A 408 -0.50 -1.71 -17.27
C ALA A 408 -0.74 -2.39 -15.90
N GLN A 409 -1.03 -1.62 -14.85
CA GLN A 409 -1.35 -2.14 -13.52
C GLN A 409 -2.67 -2.91 -13.49
N LEU A 410 -3.70 -2.38 -14.15
CA LEU A 410 -4.98 -3.08 -14.29
C LEU A 410 -4.84 -4.38 -15.07
N MET A 411 -4.00 -4.40 -16.11
CA MET A 411 -3.72 -5.64 -16.85
C MET A 411 -3.09 -6.71 -15.96
N VAL A 412 -2.13 -6.33 -15.08
CA VAL A 412 -1.53 -7.27 -14.13
C VAL A 412 -2.58 -7.75 -13.13
N LEU A 413 -3.38 -6.85 -12.57
CA LEU A 413 -4.44 -7.22 -11.63
C LEU A 413 -5.40 -8.27 -12.24
N PHE A 414 -5.92 -8.00 -13.44
CA PHE A 414 -6.84 -8.94 -14.10
C PHE A 414 -6.14 -10.23 -14.55
N LEU A 415 -4.87 -10.16 -14.96
CA LEU A 415 -4.09 -11.37 -15.25
C LEU A 415 -4.01 -12.28 -14.02
N LEU A 416 -3.79 -11.72 -12.82
CA LEU A 416 -3.76 -12.47 -11.56
C LEU A 416 -5.13 -12.99 -11.13
N VAL A 417 -6.23 -12.36 -11.56
CA VAL A 417 -7.59 -12.89 -11.37
C VAL A 417 -7.81 -14.13 -12.24
N PHE A 418 -7.34 -14.11 -13.49
CA PHE A 418 -7.51 -15.23 -14.42
C PHE A 418 -6.53 -16.38 -14.17
N ILE A 419 -5.35 -16.09 -13.60
CA ILE A 419 -4.30 -17.08 -13.34
C ILE A 419 -3.88 -16.99 -11.86
N PRO A 420 -4.70 -17.55 -10.93
CA PRO A 420 -4.41 -17.53 -9.49
C PRO A 420 -3.08 -18.19 -9.11
N GLU A 421 -2.61 -19.10 -9.94
CA GLU A 421 -1.36 -19.85 -9.74
C GLU A 421 -0.14 -18.94 -9.70
N LEU A 422 -0.18 -17.78 -10.35
CA LEU A 422 0.90 -16.78 -10.30
C LEU A 422 1.13 -16.21 -8.89
N VAL A 423 0.10 -16.26 -8.03
CA VAL A 423 0.20 -15.87 -6.61
C VAL A 423 0.40 -17.08 -5.71
N THR A 424 -0.40 -18.13 -5.92
CA THR A 424 -0.47 -19.25 -4.99
C THR A 424 0.69 -20.23 -5.12
N THR A 425 1.23 -20.45 -6.32
CA THR A 425 2.34 -21.39 -6.54
C THR A 425 3.67 -20.89 -5.93
N PRO A 426 4.08 -19.62 -6.14
CA PRO A 426 5.27 -19.09 -5.47
C PRO A 426 5.15 -19.13 -3.95
N LEU A 427 3.97 -18.83 -3.39
CA LEU A 427 3.72 -18.92 -1.96
C LEU A 427 3.94 -20.34 -1.44
N LYS A 428 3.36 -21.34 -2.11
CA LYS A 428 3.54 -22.76 -1.73
C LYS A 428 5.00 -23.21 -1.79
N TRP A 429 5.75 -22.72 -2.78
CA TRP A 429 7.18 -23.04 -2.92
C TRP A 429 8.02 -22.37 -1.83
N TRP A 430 7.66 -21.17 -1.40
CA TRP A 430 8.42 -20.45 -0.37
C TRP A 430 8.11 -20.91 1.05
N MET A 431 6.97 -21.56 1.25
CA MET A 431 6.55 -22.14 2.53
C MET A 431 6.99 -23.60 2.74
N ARG A 432 7.61 -24.21 1.74
CA ARG A 432 8.29 -25.50 1.88
C ARG A 432 9.68 -25.31 2.46
#